data_f51d1f928107f805a3db288e62651966
#
_entry.id   f51d1f928107f805a3db288e62651966
#
_cell.length_a   1.000
_cell.length_b   1.000
_cell.length_c   1.000
_cell.angle_alpha   90.00
_cell.angle_beta   90.00
_cell.angle_gamma   90.00
#
_symmetry.space_group_name_H-M   'P 1'
#
loop_
_entity.id
_entity.type
_entity.pdbx_description
1 polymer ?
#
loop_
_entity_poly.entity_id
_entity_poly.type
_entity_poly.pdbx_seq_one_letter_code
_entity_poly.pdbx_strand_id
1 'polypeptide(L)'
;MSSRSTSSGGWRVRRSIALELEVATNFVHLSPPMLPKSLIDLTATIPQSDLEDFLALDPAKSPDDEQRPIFEYLARWAQVETVEDYDAATGAMREVTLADAIAQVAGATGFKPVDNLEPTEQLVDLELRVYSQIAPLLGLQPPTDPPMLERDRSHVLGAVQVLRGGPLHGRFWHWMDRFHYEAYRPWRATRLDTIARLEQTAIEGLGGREGTGSPALDWLPSTHMLVAIPTARAAAESGEVEIVFWAEPFELESGVMGAPGMCITSFAERGIDYEYSMTVRDDLTAKLKALADPTRISILRMIRYFDADNTQIAGWLDVSRPTVSVHAKTLAEAGFISTERDGRQARHSFHPDTVRKLCEDLTRYLEVPAEDTDE
;
A
#
# COMPACT_ATOMS: atom_id res chain seq x y z
N MET A 1 21.24 -5.62 -25.57
CA MET A 1 20.63 -6.92 -25.25
C MET A 1 21.47 -7.59 -24.18
N SER A 2 21.18 -7.30 -22.94
CA SER A 2 21.79 -8.01 -21.80
C SER A 2 20.73 -9.00 -21.32
N SER A 3 20.95 -10.29 -21.57
CA SER A 3 20.14 -11.36 -20.99
C SER A 3 20.19 -11.21 -19.48
N ARG A 4 19.04 -10.97 -18.82
CA ARG A 4 18.95 -11.16 -17.37
C ARG A 4 19.38 -12.63 -17.13
N SER A 5 20.59 -12.83 -16.62
CA SER A 5 20.99 -14.12 -16.10
C SER A 5 19.99 -14.46 -14.99
N THR A 6 19.62 -15.73 -14.88
CA THR A 6 18.94 -16.29 -13.71
C THR A 6 19.81 -15.98 -12.49
N SER A 7 19.62 -14.80 -11.90
CA SER A 7 20.42 -14.33 -10.80
C SER A 7 20.03 -15.09 -9.53
N SER A 8 20.99 -15.70 -8.91
CA SER A 8 20.94 -15.96 -7.47
C SER A 8 20.47 -14.66 -6.81
N GLY A 9 19.39 -14.71 -6.04
CA GLY A 9 18.78 -13.55 -5.44
C GLY A 9 19.76 -12.61 -4.75
N GLY A 10 19.39 -11.38 -4.68
CA GLY A 10 20.19 -10.32 -4.09
C GLY A 10 19.31 -9.13 -3.73
N TRP A 11 19.92 -8.04 -3.36
CA TRP A 11 19.21 -6.83 -3.03
C TRP A 11 19.99 -5.59 -3.49
N ARG A 12 19.26 -4.50 -3.69
CA ARG A 12 19.83 -3.19 -4.03
C ARG A 12 18.95 -2.05 -3.56
N VAL A 13 19.57 -0.91 -3.27
CA VAL A 13 18.89 0.36 -3.03
C VAL A 13 18.90 1.16 -4.32
N ARG A 14 17.74 1.56 -4.80
CA ARG A 14 17.58 2.29 -6.07
C ARG A 14 16.53 3.40 -5.91
N ARG A 15 16.61 4.37 -6.80
CA ARG A 15 15.53 5.34 -7.06
C ARG A 15 14.75 4.88 -8.28
N SER A 16 13.50 5.29 -8.35
CA SER A 16 12.63 5.01 -9.49
C SER A 16 11.72 6.18 -9.75
N ILE A 17 11.99 6.91 -10.81
CA ILE A 17 11.08 8.00 -11.21
C ILE A 17 9.72 7.48 -11.66
N ALA A 18 9.67 6.26 -12.20
CA ALA A 18 8.42 5.64 -12.61
C ALA A 18 7.51 5.36 -11.41
N LEU A 19 8.05 4.81 -10.31
CA LEU A 19 7.29 4.55 -9.08
C LEU A 19 6.93 5.86 -8.37
N GLU A 20 7.82 6.84 -8.36
CA GLU A 20 7.51 8.16 -7.82
C GLU A 20 6.32 8.79 -8.57
N LEU A 21 6.29 8.72 -9.90
CA LEU A 21 5.18 9.24 -10.70
C LEU A 21 3.91 8.42 -10.54
N GLU A 22 4.01 7.09 -10.41
CA GLU A 22 2.88 6.22 -10.10
C GLU A 22 2.19 6.67 -8.81
N VAL A 23 2.94 6.81 -7.72
CA VAL A 23 2.39 7.30 -6.44
C VAL A 23 1.85 8.72 -6.58
N ALA A 24 2.61 9.65 -7.16
CA ALA A 24 2.18 11.02 -7.30
C ALA A 24 0.86 11.15 -8.07
N THR A 25 0.73 10.45 -9.19
CA THR A 25 -0.47 10.54 -10.04
C THR A 25 -1.68 9.81 -9.47
N ASN A 26 -1.47 8.72 -8.75
CA ASN A 26 -2.56 7.99 -8.12
C ASN A 26 -3.16 8.72 -6.92
N PHE A 27 -2.36 9.49 -6.20
CA PHE A 27 -2.82 10.15 -4.98
C PHE A 27 -3.22 11.61 -5.12
N VAL A 28 -2.82 12.32 -6.18
CA VAL A 28 -3.15 13.76 -6.34
C VAL A 28 -4.65 14.05 -6.43
N HIS A 29 -5.47 13.08 -6.75
CA HIS A 29 -6.94 13.22 -6.87
C HIS A 29 -7.71 12.82 -5.60
N LEU A 30 -7.02 12.30 -4.58
CA LEU A 30 -7.65 11.91 -3.33
C LEU A 30 -7.96 13.14 -2.46
N SER A 31 -8.96 12.99 -1.60
CA SER A 31 -9.35 14.05 -0.68
C SER A 31 -8.26 14.35 0.37
N PRO A 32 -7.94 15.64 0.62
CA PRO A 32 -6.86 16.03 1.54
C PRO A 32 -6.81 15.34 2.90
N PRO A 33 -7.93 15.06 3.59
CA PRO A 33 -7.89 14.43 4.92
C PRO A 33 -7.23 13.05 4.95
N MET A 34 -7.03 12.44 3.78
CA MET A 34 -6.50 11.09 3.61
C MET A 34 -5.04 11.06 3.18
N LEU A 35 -4.47 12.23 2.86
CA LEU A 35 -3.13 12.33 2.29
C LEU A 35 -2.12 12.85 3.32
N PRO A 36 -0.86 12.36 3.27
CA PRO A 36 0.22 13.00 4.00
C PRO A 36 0.43 14.44 3.52
N LYS A 37 0.96 15.27 4.40
CA LYS A 37 1.20 16.69 4.10
C LYS A 37 2.02 16.89 2.84
N SER A 38 2.98 16.04 2.60
CA SER A 38 3.84 16.06 1.42
C SER A 38 3.06 15.98 0.10
N LEU A 39 2.05 15.10 0.03
CA LEU A 39 1.17 14.98 -1.14
C LEU A 39 0.15 16.13 -1.21
N ILE A 40 -0.34 16.62 -0.08
CA ILE A 40 -1.18 17.83 -0.05
C ILE A 40 -0.41 19.02 -0.60
N ASP A 41 0.84 19.19 -0.21
CA ASP A 41 1.70 20.27 -0.72
C ASP A 41 1.95 20.13 -2.23
N LEU A 42 2.10 18.90 -2.74
CA LEU A 42 2.20 18.65 -4.18
C LEU A 42 0.90 19.00 -4.91
N THR A 43 -0.25 18.52 -4.42
CA THR A 43 -1.55 18.78 -5.07
C THR A 43 -1.88 20.27 -5.12
N ALA A 44 -1.48 21.03 -4.11
CA ALA A 44 -1.68 22.48 -4.05
C ALA A 44 -0.89 23.25 -5.13
N THR A 45 0.13 22.63 -5.75
CA THR A 45 0.89 23.24 -6.84
C THR A 45 0.28 23.00 -8.22
N ILE A 46 -0.70 22.09 -8.34
CA ILE A 46 -1.32 21.73 -9.62
C ILE A 46 -2.51 22.66 -9.88
N PRO A 47 -2.55 23.38 -11.02
CA PRO A 47 -3.72 24.15 -11.41
C PRO A 47 -4.96 23.25 -11.52
N GLN A 48 -6.11 23.74 -11.09
CA GLN A 48 -7.37 22.98 -11.14
C GLN A 48 -7.73 22.50 -12.56
N SER A 49 -7.48 23.33 -13.59
CA SER A 49 -7.68 22.97 -15.00
C SER A 49 -6.85 21.75 -15.41
N ASP A 50 -5.62 21.67 -14.95
CA ASP A 50 -4.72 20.56 -15.28
C ASP A 50 -5.11 19.29 -14.55
N LEU A 51 -5.59 19.41 -13.31
CA LEU A 51 -6.16 18.30 -12.57
C LEU A 51 -7.42 17.74 -13.24
N GLU A 52 -8.31 18.63 -13.74
CA GLU A 52 -9.50 18.23 -14.49
C GLU A 52 -9.14 17.52 -15.81
N ASP A 53 -8.13 18.00 -16.53
CA ASP A 53 -7.61 17.36 -17.75
C ASP A 53 -7.04 15.97 -17.45
N PHE A 54 -6.30 15.83 -16.37
CA PHE A 54 -5.76 14.55 -15.94
C PHE A 54 -6.88 13.56 -15.58
N LEU A 55 -7.86 14.01 -14.82
CA LEU A 55 -9.02 13.21 -14.48
C LEU A 55 -9.86 12.81 -15.71
N ALA A 56 -9.87 13.65 -16.74
CA ALA A 56 -10.56 13.36 -18.01
C ALA A 56 -9.76 12.40 -18.92
N LEU A 57 -8.45 12.25 -18.71
CA LEU A 57 -7.62 11.30 -19.45
C LEU A 57 -7.81 9.86 -18.98
N ASP A 58 -8.41 9.67 -17.83
CA ASP A 58 -8.67 8.37 -17.27
C ASP A 58 -9.89 7.69 -17.93
N PRO A 59 -9.68 6.71 -18.84
CA PRO A 59 -10.74 6.15 -19.66
C PRO A 59 -11.67 5.19 -18.94
N ALA A 60 -11.30 4.75 -17.74
CA ALA A 60 -12.02 3.73 -17.00
C ALA A 60 -12.35 4.17 -15.57
N LYS A 61 -12.57 5.47 -15.34
CA LYS A 61 -12.88 6.00 -14.03
C LYS A 61 -14.22 5.46 -13.51
N SER A 62 -14.14 4.44 -12.66
CA SER A 62 -15.18 4.19 -11.66
C SER A 62 -14.91 5.12 -10.47
N PRO A 63 -15.94 5.72 -9.84
CA PRO A 63 -15.78 6.50 -8.61
C PRO A 63 -15.13 5.72 -7.46
N ASP A 64 -15.11 4.39 -7.57
CA ASP A 64 -14.63 3.46 -6.55
C ASP A 64 -13.25 2.83 -6.89
N ASP A 65 -12.60 3.23 -8.00
CA ASP A 65 -11.36 2.62 -8.47
C ASP A 65 -10.14 3.37 -7.89
N GLU A 66 -9.52 2.77 -6.90
CA GLU A 66 -8.56 3.43 -6.01
C GLU A 66 -7.16 3.58 -6.58
N GLN A 67 -6.70 2.75 -7.50
CA GLN A 67 -5.34 2.84 -8.04
C GLN A 67 -5.22 2.25 -9.45
N ARG A 68 -4.48 2.95 -10.33
CA ARG A 68 -4.18 2.46 -11.68
C ARG A 68 -2.69 2.46 -11.92
N PRO A 69 -2.07 1.32 -11.94
CA PRO A 69 -0.62 1.17 -12.07
C PRO A 69 -0.14 1.37 -13.52
N ILE A 70 -0.49 2.48 -14.16
CA ILE A 70 -0.10 2.77 -15.56
C ILE A 70 1.41 2.84 -15.70
N PHE A 71 2.09 3.58 -14.82
CA PHE A 71 3.54 3.71 -14.86
C PHE A 71 4.26 2.43 -14.52
N GLU A 72 3.72 1.63 -13.59
CA GLU A 72 4.25 0.32 -13.27
C GLU A 72 4.28 -0.60 -14.51
N TYR A 73 3.16 -0.65 -15.24
CA TYR A 73 3.10 -1.43 -16.49
C TYR A 73 4.06 -0.89 -17.55
N LEU A 74 4.03 0.42 -17.82
CA LEU A 74 4.90 1.04 -18.82
C LEU A 74 6.39 0.87 -18.47
N ALA A 75 6.76 1.06 -17.20
CA ALA A 75 8.12 0.88 -16.73
C ALA A 75 8.59 -0.57 -16.90
N ARG A 76 7.75 -1.54 -16.55
CA ARG A 76 8.03 -2.96 -16.71
C ARG A 76 8.17 -3.36 -18.18
N TRP A 77 7.28 -2.89 -19.05
CA TRP A 77 7.35 -3.16 -20.47
C TRP A 77 8.56 -2.49 -21.14
N ALA A 78 8.99 -1.33 -20.64
CA ALA A 78 10.18 -0.63 -21.08
C ALA A 78 11.47 -1.03 -20.37
N GLN A 79 11.41 -1.89 -19.32
CA GLN A 79 12.53 -2.26 -18.45
C GLN A 79 13.23 -1.09 -17.75
N VAL A 80 12.46 -0.11 -17.31
CA VAL A 80 12.98 1.12 -16.66
C VAL A 80 12.51 1.28 -15.22
N GLU A 81 12.13 0.20 -14.54
CA GLU A 81 11.57 0.21 -13.17
C GLU A 81 12.51 0.83 -12.14
N THR A 82 13.81 0.90 -12.45
CA THR A 82 14.83 1.44 -11.53
C THR A 82 15.64 2.57 -12.14
N VAL A 83 15.08 3.29 -13.13
CA VAL A 83 15.71 4.45 -13.76
C VAL A 83 15.32 5.72 -12.99
N GLU A 84 16.33 6.56 -12.65
CA GLU A 84 16.16 7.77 -11.86
C GLU A 84 15.83 9.01 -12.70
N ASP A 85 16.29 9.02 -13.94
CA ASP A 85 16.13 10.16 -14.83
C ASP A 85 14.80 10.11 -15.58
N TYR A 86 14.03 11.20 -15.48
CA TYR A 86 12.71 11.30 -16.06
C TYR A 86 12.72 11.14 -17.59
N ASP A 87 13.62 11.84 -18.27
CA ASP A 87 13.65 11.84 -19.74
C ASP A 87 14.10 10.49 -20.27
N ALA A 88 15.07 9.85 -19.60
CA ALA A 88 15.52 8.52 -19.96
C ALA A 88 14.43 7.47 -19.76
N ALA A 89 13.74 7.49 -18.61
CA ALA A 89 12.67 6.55 -18.31
C ALA A 89 11.47 6.73 -19.23
N THR A 90 10.95 7.96 -19.32
CA THR A 90 9.75 8.23 -20.12
C THR A 90 10.04 8.18 -21.63
N GLY A 91 11.25 8.50 -22.07
CA GLY A 91 11.68 8.29 -23.45
C GLY A 91 11.58 6.83 -23.86
N ALA A 92 12.07 5.91 -23.02
CA ALA A 92 11.93 4.47 -23.27
C ALA A 92 10.46 4.02 -23.24
N MET A 93 9.68 4.47 -22.26
CA MET A 93 8.25 4.11 -22.16
C MET A 93 7.44 4.57 -23.38
N ARG A 94 7.73 5.75 -23.94
CA ARG A 94 7.05 6.30 -25.12
C ARG A 94 7.26 5.49 -26.39
N GLU A 95 8.38 4.82 -26.49
CA GLU A 95 8.75 4.04 -27.67
C GLU A 95 8.18 2.61 -27.64
N VAL A 96 7.70 2.11 -26.48
CA VAL A 96 7.17 0.75 -26.34
C VAL A 96 5.89 0.60 -27.17
N THR A 97 5.89 -0.41 -28.02
CA THR A 97 4.69 -0.85 -28.76
C THR A 97 4.00 -2.01 -28.04
N LEU A 98 2.77 -2.31 -28.44
CA LEU A 98 2.04 -3.49 -27.92
C LEU A 98 2.82 -4.80 -28.17
N ALA A 99 3.48 -4.90 -29.34
CA ALA A 99 4.29 -6.07 -29.65
C ALA A 99 5.54 -6.19 -28.77
N ASP A 100 6.18 -5.04 -28.45
CA ASP A 100 7.32 -5.02 -27.53
C ASP A 100 6.90 -5.41 -26.12
N ALA A 101 5.76 -4.91 -25.64
CA ALA A 101 5.22 -5.27 -24.34
C ALA A 101 4.93 -6.78 -24.21
N ILE A 102 4.26 -7.36 -25.21
CA ILE A 102 4.01 -8.82 -25.25
C ILE A 102 5.34 -9.60 -25.23
N ALA A 103 6.28 -9.23 -26.08
CA ALA A 103 7.57 -9.91 -26.16
C ALA A 103 8.35 -9.80 -24.85
N GLN A 104 8.30 -8.64 -24.21
CA GLN A 104 8.97 -8.36 -22.94
C GLN A 104 8.40 -9.21 -21.80
N VAL A 105 7.07 -9.21 -21.62
CA VAL A 105 6.42 -9.99 -20.57
C VAL A 105 6.64 -11.48 -20.78
N ALA A 106 6.47 -11.97 -22.00
CA ALA A 106 6.72 -13.36 -22.34
C ALA A 106 8.19 -13.77 -22.10
N GLY A 107 9.15 -12.91 -22.46
CA GLY A 107 10.57 -13.15 -22.25
C GLY A 107 10.99 -13.14 -20.77
N ALA A 108 10.43 -12.23 -19.98
CA ALA A 108 10.71 -12.11 -18.55
C ALA A 108 10.14 -13.27 -17.72
N THR A 109 8.99 -13.82 -18.12
CA THR A 109 8.27 -14.84 -17.36
C THR A 109 8.45 -16.27 -17.90
N GLY A 110 8.84 -16.41 -19.15
CA GLY A 110 8.80 -17.67 -19.88
C GLY A 110 7.38 -18.11 -20.28
N PHE A 111 6.35 -17.30 -20.02
CA PHE A 111 4.99 -17.58 -20.48
C PHE A 111 4.89 -17.42 -22.00
N LYS A 112 4.15 -18.31 -22.64
CA LYS A 112 3.85 -18.17 -24.06
C LYS A 112 2.55 -17.40 -24.22
N PRO A 113 2.50 -16.40 -25.15
CA PRO A 113 1.24 -15.82 -25.58
C PRO A 113 0.29 -16.89 -26.10
N VAL A 114 -1.01 -16.67 -25.96
CA VAL A 114 -2.02 -17.60 -26.50
C VAL A 114 -2.27 -17.30 -27.96
N ASP A 115 -1.96 -18.23 -28.85
CA ASP A 115 -1.88 -18.02 -30.31
C ASP A 115 -3.17 -17.50 -30.98
N ASN A 116 -4.33 -17.74 -30.42
CA ASN A 116 -5.63 -17.36 -31.03
C ASN A 116 -6.28 -16.12 -30.42
N LEU A 117 -5.56 -15.39 -29.57
CA LEU A 117 -6.04 -14.12 -28.98
C LEU A 117 -5.57 -12.93 -29.82
N GLU A 118 -6.38 -11.88 -29.86
CA GLU A 118 -5.96 -10.59 -30.37
C GLU A 118 -4.78 -10.06 -29.52
N PRO A 119 -3.83 -9.27 -30.09
CA PRO A 119 -2.62 -8.85 -29.39
C PRO A 119 -2.87 -8.20 -28.02
N THR A 120 -3.89 -7.34 -27.91
CA THR A 120 -4.28 -6.74 -26.62
C THR A 120 -4.69 -7.80 -25.60
N GLU A 121 -5.48 -8.79 -26.01
CA GLU A 121 -5.91 -9.90 -25.15
C GLU A 121 -4.74 -10.81 -24.77
N GLN A 122 -3.76 -10.98 -25.66
CA GLN A 122 -2.54 -11.72 -25.33
C GLN A 122 -1.75 -11.04 -24.20
N LEU A 123 -1.63 -9.70 -24.24
CA LEU A 123 -0.94 -8.96 -23.19
C LEU A 123 -1.71 -9.01 -21.87
N VAL A 124 -3.04 -8.85 -21.92
CA VAL A 124 -3.90 -8.99 -20.72
C VAL A 124 -3.73 -10.37 -20.09
N ASP A 125 -3.83 -11.43 -20.86
CA ASP A 125 -3.66 -12.81 -20.37
C ASP A 125 -2.26 -13.02 -19.73
N LEU A 126 -1.21 -12.51 -20.37
CA LEU A 126 0.15 -12.57 -19.83
C LEU A 126 0.26 -11.86 -18.50
N GLU A 127 -0.25 -10.64 -18.38
CA GLU A 127 -0.20 -9.84 -17.17
C GLU A 127 -1.00 -10.44 -16.02
N LEU A 128 -2.20 -10.97 -16.29
CA LEU A 128 -2.99 -11.66 -15.27
C LEU A 128 -2.27 -12.90 -14.72
N ARG A 129 -1.54 -13.62 -15.57
CA ARG A 129 -0.71 -14.75 -15.14
C ARG A 129 0.50 -14.29 -14.32
N VAL A 130 1.13 -13.16 -14.70
CA VAL A 130 2.18 -12.52 -13.89
C VAL A 130 1.64 -12.15 -12.52
N TYR A 131 0.50 -11.46 -12.47
CA TYR A 131 -0.11 -11.07 -11.21
C TYR A 131 -0.44 -12.28 -10.32
N SER A 132 -0.92 -13.37 -10.90
CA SER A 132 -1.20 -14.61 -10.16
C SER A 132 0.06 -15.24 -9.53
N GLN A 133 1.24 -15.03 -10.11
CA GLN A 133 2.51 -15.45 -9.50
C GLN A 133 2.99 -14.51 -8.40
N ILE A 134 2.72 -13.21 -8.54
CA ILE A 134 3.21 -12.18 -7.64
C ILE A 134 2.29 -12.00 -6.43
N ALA A 135 0.99 -12.17 -6.58
CA ALA A 135 0.00 -11.95 -5.54
C ALA A 135 0.35 -12.61 -4.18
N PRO A 136 0.86 -13.85 -4.13
CA PRO A 136 1.30 -14.44 -2.86
C PRO A 136 2.44 -13.67 -2.18
N LEU A 137 3.36 -13.07 -2.94
CA LEU A 137 4.44 -12.23 -2.37
C LEU A 137 3.90 -10.96 -1.72
N LEU A 138 2.75 -10.49 -2.19
CA LEU A 138 2.04 -9.33 -1.64
C LEU A 138 1.09 -9.70 -0.50
N GLY A 139 1.07 -10.97 -0.09
CA GLY A 139 0.11 -11.47 0.90
C GLY A 139 -1.33 -11.56 0.38
N LEU A 140 -1.52 -11.44 -0.93
CA LEU A 140 -2.80 -11.50 -1.60
C LEU A 140 -3.10 -12.90 -2.11
N GLN A 141 -4.39 -13.24 -2.20
CA GLN A 141 -4.82 -14.41 -2.94
C GLN A 141 -4.83 -14.08 -4.44
N PRO A 142 -4.40 -14.99 -5.31
CA PRO A 142 -4.59 -14.81 -6.73
C PRO A 142 -6.07 -14.51 -7.04
N PRO A 143 -6.36 -13.58 -7.96
CA PRO A 143 -7.72 -13.21 -8.29
C PRO A 143 -8.47 -14.42 -8.88
N THR A 144 -9.50 -14.86 -8.21
CA THR A 144 -10.32 -16.02 -8.63
C THR A 144 -11.75 -15.64 -8.91
N ASP A 145 -12.19 -14.48 -8.44
CA ASP A 145 -13.53 -13.99 -8.68
C ASP A 145 -13.60 -13.06 -9.91
N PRO A 146 -14.73 -13.07 -10.63
CA PRO A 146 -14.89 -12.25 -11.83
C PRO A 146 -14.70 -10.73 -11.63
N PRO A 147 -15.16 -10.10 -10.54
CA PRO A 147 -14.93 -8.67 -10.30
C PRO A 147 -13.47 -8.31 -10.18
N MET A 148 -12.66 -9.08 -9.47
CA MET A 148 -11.21 -8.83 -9.34
C MET A 148 -10.50 -8.99 -10.69
N LEU A 149 -10.79 -10.06 -11.42
CA LEU A 149 -10.23 -10.29 -12.76
C LEU A 149 -10.58 -9.16 -13.74
N GLU A 150 -11.80 -8.63 -13.69
CA GLU A 150 -12.23 -7.54 -14.56
C GLU A 150 -11.52 -6.23 -14.18
N ARG A 151 -11.33 -5.97 -12.89
CA ARG A 151 -10.55 -4.81 -12.42
C ARG A 151 -9.11 -4.88 -12.94
N ASP A 152 -8.43 -6.00 -12.69
CA ASP A 152 -7.02 -6.16 -13.09
C ASP A 152 -6.87 -6.11 -14.62
N ARG A 153 -7.84 -6.68 -15.34
CA ARG A 153 -7.93 -6.53 -16.80
C ARG A 153 -8.07 -5.06 -17.21
N SER A 154 -8.92 -4.27 -16.53
CA SER A 154 -9.12 -2.85 -16.84
C SER A 154 -7.86 -2.02 -16.63
N HIS A 155 -7.04 -2.37 -15.65
CA HIS A 155 -5.74 -1.73 -15.41
C HIS A 155 -4.77 -1.94 -16.59
N VAL A 156 -4.61 -3.18 -17.05
CA VAL A 156 -3.78 -3.48 -18.22
C VAL A 156 -4.29 -2.74 -19.46
N LEU A 157 -5.61 -2.76 -19.69
CA LEU A 157 -6.22 -2.06 -20.83
C LEU A 157 -6.01 -0.53 -20.78
N GLY A 158 -6.04 0.06 -19.58
CA GLY A 158 -5.71 1.47 -19.37
C GLY A 158 -4.28 1.79 -19.79
N ALA A 159 -3.32 0.97 -19.39
CA ALA A 159 -1.93 1.14 -19.78
C ALA A 159 -1.71 0.92 -21.30
N VAL A 160 -2.40 -0.06 -21.91
CA VAL A 160 -2.34 -0.30 -23.36
C VAL A 160 -2.78 0.93 -24.18
N GLN A 161 -3.75 1.72 -23.68
CA GLN A 161 -4.18 2.94 -24.38
C GLN A 161 -3.09 4.03 -24.44
N VAL A 162 -2.11 3.97 -23.54
CA VAL A 162 -0.98 4.90 -23.46
C VAL A 162 0.22 4.43 -24.27
N LEU A 163 0.27 3.19 -24.70
CA LEU A 163 1.34 2.69 -25.56
C LEU A 163 1.45 3.47 -26.85
N ARG A 164 2.60 3.38 -27.49
CA ARG A 164 2.81 3.98 -28.82
C ARG A 164 1.76 3.50 -29.82
N GLY A 165 1.07 4.45 -30.45
CA GLY A 165 -0.05 4.18 -31.36
C GLY A 165 -1.41 4.00 -30.66
N GLY A 166 -1.47 4.04 -29.33
CA GLY A 166 -2.74 4.06 -28.61
C GLY A 166 -3.46 5.41 -28.67
N PRO A 167 -4.79 5.43 -28.41
CA PRO A 167 -5.62 6.63 -28.60
C PRO A 167 -5.29 7.77 -27.63
N LEU A 168 -4.72 7.46 -26.45
CA LEU A 168 -4.38 8.44 -25.43
C LEU A 168 -2.89 8.82 -25.41
N HIS A 169 -2.05 8.16 -26.19
CA HIS A 169 -0.61 8.32 -26.13
C HIS A 169 -0.14 9.77 -26.07
N GLY A 170 -0.48 10.57 -27.08
CA GLY A 170 0.00 11.96 -27.17
C GLY A 170 -0.52 12.86 -26.04
N ARG A 171 -1.79 12.69 -25.65
CA ARG A 171 -2.40 13.49 -24.58
C ARG A 171 -1.81 13.14 -23.21
N PHE A 172 -1.64 11.86 -22.93
CA PHE A 172 -1.07 11.39 -21.68
C PHE A 172 0.36 11.93 -21.46
N TRP A 173 1.22 11.78 -22.48
CA TRP A 173 2.61 12.24 -22.36
C TRP A 173 2.72 13.76 -22.34
N HIS A 174 1.88 14.49 -23.09
CA HIS A 174 1.84 15.93 -22.98
C HIS A 174 1.47 16.40 -21.58
N TRP A 175 0.45 15.79 -20.97
CA TRP A 175 0.06 16.09 -19.61
C TRP A 175 1.16 15.73 -18.61
N MET A 176 1.78 14.56 -18.77
CA MET A 176 2.85 14.08 -17.88
C MET A 176 4.08 14.99 -17.90
N ASP A 177 4.47 15.47 -19.06
CA ASP A 177 5.57 16.45 -19.15
C ASP A 177 5.23 17.73 -18.38
N ARG A 178 4.02 18.25 -18.56
CA ARG A 178 3.56 19.43 -17.81
C ARG A 178 3.55 19.13 -16.29
N PHE A 179 2.93 18.04 -15.88
CA PHE A 179 2.91 17.65 -14.48
C PHE A 179 4.32 17.52 -13.90
N HIS A 180 5.20 16.82 -14.60
CA HIS A 180 6.58 16.64 -14.13
C HIS A 180 7.33 17.97 -14.02
N TYR A 181 7.38 18.77 -15.08
CA TYR A 181 8.22 19.97 -15.09
C TYR A 181 7.64 21.14 -14.31
N GLU A 182 6.34 21.29 -14.29
CA GLU A 182 5.67 22.45 -13.69
C GLU A 182 5.34 22.22 -12.19
N ALA A 183 5.01 20.99 -11.78
CA ALA A 183 4.60 20.68 -10.42
C ALA A 183 5.55 19.71 -9.70
N TYR A 184 5.74 18.51 -10.25
CA TYR A 184 6.42 17.43 -9.52
C TYR A 184 7.91 17.72 -9.30
N ARG A 185 8.66 18.08 -10.32
CA ARG A 185 10.11 18.33 -10.23
C ARG A 185 10.47 19.46 -9.25
N PRO A 186 9.80 20.63 -9.25
CA PRO A 186 10.02 21.66 -8.24
C PRO A 186 9.71 21.16 -6.82
N TRP A 187 8.62 20.45 -6.63
CA TRP A 187 8.26 19.87 -5.35
C TRP A 187 9.30 18.82 -4.91
N ARG A 188 9.67 17.88 -5.78
CA ARG A 188 10.68 16.84 -5.50
C ARG A 188 12.02 17.44 -5.07
N ALA A 189 12.41 18.57 -5.66
CA ALA A 189 13.64 19.26 -5.29
C ALA A 189 13.67 19.65 -3.80
N THR A 190 12.53 19.89 -3.18
CA THR A 190 12.43 20.18 -1.73
C THR A 190 12.58 18.93 -0.86
N ARG A 191 12.55 17.73 -1.44
CA ARG A 191 12.59 16.42 -0.76
C ARG A 191 13.92 15.68 -0.94
N LEU A 192 14.86 16.23 -1.72
CA LEU A 192 16.11 15.53 -2.04
C LEU A 192 16.93 15.16 -0.79
N ASP A 193 16.95 16.02 0.22
CA ASP A 193 17.67 15.74 1.47
C ASP A 193 16.98 14.59 2.25
N THR A 194 15.66 14.54 2.25
CA THR A 194 14.89 13.45 2.87
C THR A 194 15.14 12.13 2.14
N ILE A 195 15.05 12.12 0.80
CA ILE A 195 15.36 10.95 -0.01
C ILE A 195 16.78 10.46 0.24
N ALA A 196 17.77 11.37 0.23
CA ALA A 196 19.16 11.01 0.47
C ALA A 196 19.39 10.40 1.85
N ARG A 197 18.76 10.95 2.88
CA ARG A 197 18.81 10.44 4.26
C ARG A 197 18.18 9.05 4.39
N LEU A 198 17.02 8.83 3.77
CA LEU A 198 16.36 7.53 3.72
C LEU A 198 17.24 6.49 3.02
N GLU A 199 17.80 6.81 1.84
CA GLU A 199 18.72 5.91 1.15
C GLU A 199 19.93 5.57 2.03
N GLN A 200 20.47 6.55 2.74
CA GLN A 200 21.60 6.32 3.63
C GLN A 200 21.23 5.36 4.77
N THR A 201 20.06 5.52 5.37
CA THR A 201 19.52 4.59 6.38
C THR A 201 19.43 3.16 5.85
N ALA A 202 18.90 2.99 4.63
CA ALA A 202 18.83 1.67 4.01
C ALA A 202 20.22 1.08 3.72
N ILE A 203 21.13 1.89 3.20
CA ILE A 203 22.51 1.47 2.89
C ILE A 203 23.23 1.03 4.18
N GLU A 204 23.05 1.74 5.27
CA GLU A 204 23.64 1.40 6.58
C GLU A 204 23.02 0.12 7.13
N GLY A 205 21.69 0.00 7.13
CA GLY A 205 20.97 -1.17 7.59
C GLY A 205 21.29 -2.44 6.80
N LEU A 206 21.50 -2.29 5.49
CA LEU A 206 21.85 -3.38 4.58
C LEU A 206 23.37 -3.68 4.51
N GLY A 207 24.19 -2.80 5.06
CA GLY A 207 25.65 -2.91 4.96
C GLY A 207 26.24 -2.55 3.59
N GLY A 208 25.48 -1.87 2.73
CA GLY A 208 25.89 -1.47 1.38
C GLY A 208 24.74 -1.01 0.51
N ARG A 209 25.03 -0.60 -0.72
CA ARG A 209 24.00 -0.20 -1.70
C ARG A 209 23.40 -1.40 -2.48
N GLU A 210 24.14 -2.49 -2.57
CA GLU A 210 23.71 -3.74 -3.22
C GLU A 210 24.48 -4.92 -2.64
N GLY A 211 23.89 -6.09 -2.71
CA GLY A 211 24.49 -7.33 -2.23
C GLY A 211 23.83 -8.57 -2.84
N THR A 212 24.41 -9.72 -2.54
CA THR A 212 23.91 -11.04 -2.98
C THR A 212 23.36 -11.82 -1.81
N GLY A 213 22.36 -12.65 -2.05
CA GLY A 213 21.70 -13.44 -1.02
C GLY A 213 20.62 -12.66 -0.28
N SER A 214 20.27 -13.10 0.93
CA SER A 214 19.21 -12.51 1.74
C SER A 214 19.62 -11.16 2.31
N PRO A 215 18.79 -10.11 2.23
CA PRO A 215 19.05 -8.84 2.89
C PRO A 215 18.86 -8.94 4.40
N ALA A 216 19.57 -8.12 5.17
CA ALA A 216 19.20 -7.85 6.56
C ALA A 216 17.89 -7.05 6.58
N LEU A 217 16.90 -7.48 7.38
CA LEU A 217 15.59 -6.83 7.47
C LEU A 217 15.31 -6.21 8.84
N ASP A 218 16.24 -6.33 9.78
CA ASP A 218 16.14 -5.86 11.17
C ASP A 218 16.17 -4.34 11.32
N TRP A 219 16.62 -3.61 10.31
CA TRP A 219 16.56 -2.16 10.23
C TRP A 219 15.17 -1.62 9.82
N LEU A 220 14.31 -2.48 9.22
CA LEU A 220 12.94 -2.13 8.90
C LEU A 220 12.05 -2.31 10.14
N PRO A 221 11.05 -1.44 10.34
CA PRO A 221 10.04 -1.67 11.38
C PRO A 221 9.38 -3.04 11.23
N SER A 222 9.04 -3.70 12.33
CA SER A 222 8.34 -5.00 12.30
C SER A 222 6.96 -4.93 11.61
N THR A 223 6.42 -3.74 11.49
CA THR A 223 5.15 -3.42 10.81
C THR A 223 5.32 -3.11 9.34
N HIS A 224 6.57 -3.00 8.84
CA HIS A 224 6.82 -2.76 7.42
C HIS A 224 6.28 -3.93 6.58
N MET A 225 5.63 -3.61 5.45
CA MET A 225 4.93 -4.62 4.62
C MET A 225 5.83 -5.80 4.23
N LEU A 226 7.09 -5.56 3.83
CA LEU A 226 8.04 -6.64 3.52
C LEU A 226 8.29 -7.57 4.71
N VAL A 227 8.29 -7.05 5.93
CA VAL A 227 8.51 -7.83 7.16
C VAL A 227 7.21 -8.43 7.68
N ALA A 228 6.12 -7.69 7.57
CA ALA A 228 4.81 -8.06 8.08
C ALA A 228 4.12 -9.15 7.24
N ILE A 229 4.41 -9.23 5.93
CA ILE A 229 3.86 -10.24 5.03
C ILE A 229 4.78 -11.49 5.06
N PRO A 230 4.32 -12.64 5.62
CA PRO A 230 5.18 -13.81 5.78
C PRO A 230 5.77 -14.36 4.47
N THR A 231 5.00 -14.30 3.38
CA THR A 231 5.43 -14.77 2.05
C THR A 231 6.48 -13.87 1.43
N ALA A 232 6.33 -12.54 1.54
CA ALA A 232 7.32 -11.57 1.07
C ALA A 232 8.63 -11.70 1.87
N ARG A 233 8.52 -11.83 3.18
CA ARG A 233 9.67 -12.08 4.07
C ARG A 233 10.39 -13.37 3.70
N ALA A 234 9.67 -14.47 3.51
CA ALA A 234 10.26 -15.74 3.13
C ALA A 234 10.96 -15.67 1.76
N ALA A 235 10.37 -14.97 0.77
CA ALA A 235 10.99 -14.76 -0.53
C ALA A 235 12.27 -13.92 -0.44
N ALA A 236 12.30 -12.88 0.41
CA ALA A 236 13.50 -12.10 0.67
C ALA A 236 14.60 -12.91 1.36
N GLU A 237 14.22 -13.70 2.36
CA GLU A 237 15.14 -14.53 3.16
C GLU A 237 15.68 -15.75 2.36
N SER A 238 14.90 -16.29 1.41
CA SER A 238 15.36 -17.42 0.56
C SER A 238 16.32 -16.99 -0.55
N GLY A 239 16.31 -15.69 -0.91
CA GLY A 239 17.06 -15.19 -2.04
C GLY A 239 16.55 -15.68 -3.41
N GLU A 240 15.29 -16.09 -3.50
CA GLU A 240 14.65 -16.50 -4.76
C GLU A 240 14.31 -15.32 -5.67
N VAL A 241 14.15 -14.14 -5.08
CA VAL A 241 13.86 -12.90 -5.79
C VAL A 241 14.90 -11.83 -5.48
N GLU A 242 15.11 -10.90 -6.38
CA GLU A 242 15.88 -9.71 -6.12
C GLU A 242 15.00 -8.71 -5.36
N ILE A 243 15.49 -8.15 -4.24
CA ILE A 243 14.78 -7.13 -3.49
C ILE A 243 15.32 -5.74 -3.86
N VAL A 244 14.44 -4.87 -4.32
CA VAL A 244 14.77 -3.47 -4.60
C VAL A 244 14.17 -2.61 -3.52
N PHE A 245 15.02 -1.96 -2.72
CA PHE A 245 14.63 -0.98 -1.72
C PHE A 245 14.56 0.41 -2.36
N TRP A 246 13.40 1.05 -2.25
CA TRP A 246 13.14 2.35 -2.81
C TRP A 246 12.79 3.37 -1.74
N ALA A 247 13.59 4.44 -1.63
CA ALA A 247 13.32 5.55 -0.72
C ALA A 247 12.18 6.41 -1.26
N GLU A 248 11.08 6.40 -0.56
CA GLU A 248 9.81 6.98 -0.98
C GLU A 248 9.70 8.43 -0.48
N PRO A 249 9.48 9.44 -1.38
CA PRO A 249 9.50 10.87 -1.01
C PRO A 249 8.20 11.40 -0.40
N PHE A 250 7.12 10.61 -0.38
CA PHE A 250 5.76 11.06 -0.05
C PHE A 250 5.35 10.78 1.40
N GLU A 251 6.22 10.18 2.20
CA GLU A 251 5.92 9.74 3.57
C GLU A 251 4.79 8.68 3.64
N LEU A 252 4.60 7.99 2.52
CA LEU A 252 3.73 6.83 2.41
C LEU A 252 4.58 5.57 2.41
N GLU A 253 4.22 4.61 3.22
CA GLU A 253 4.74 3.26 3.07
C GLU A 253 3.88 2.58 2.00
N SER A 254 4.33 2.64 0.73
CA SER A 254 3.52 2.18 -0.41
C SER A 254 3.54 0.66 -0.61
N GLY A 255 4.05 -0.07 0.36
CA GLY A 255 3.96 -1.52 0.38
C GLY A 255 5.01 -2.24 -0.45
N VAL A 256 4.71 -3.48 -0.78
CA VAL A 256 5.55 -4.35 -1.60
C VAL A 256 4.91 -4.50 -2.97
N MET A 257 5.64 -4.16 -4.01
CA MET A 257 5.27 -4.41 -5.39
C MET A 257 6.12 -5.53 -5.96
N GLY A 258 5.55 -6.33 -6.84
CA GLY A 258 6.24 -7.46 -7.45
C GLY A 258 6.37 -7.33 -8.96
N ALA A 259 7.50 -7.80 -9.47
CA ALA A 259 7.71 -8.11 -10.88
C ALA A 259 8.31 -9.51 -10.99
N PRO A 260 8.27 -10.16 -12.16
CA PRO A 260 8.89 -11.47 -12.32
C PRO A 260 10.35 -11.50 -11.88
N GLY A 261 10.64 -12.26 -10.83
CA GLY A 261 11.99 -12.37 -10.23
C GLY A 261 12.47 -11.16 -9.42
N MET A 262 11.58 -10.17 -9.14
CA MET A 262 11.91 -8.98 -8.39
C MET A 262 10.78 -8.63 -7.41
N CYS A 263 11.15 -8.14 -6.25
CA CYS A 263 10.26 -7.54 -5.27
C CYS A 263 10.75 -6.12 -4.98
N ILE A 264 9.91 -5.13 -5.18
CA ILE A 264 10.24 -3.73 -4.91
C ILE A 264 9.49 -3.34 -3.64
N THR A 265 10.22 -2.82 -2.66
CA THR A 265 9.64 -2.34 -1.42
C THR A 265 10.02 -0.88 -1.19
N SER A 266 9.01 -0.06 -0.95
CA SER A 266 9.23 1.31 -0.52
C SER A 266 9.47 1.37 0.98
N PHE A 267 10.16 2.42 1.42
CA PHE A 267 10.27 2.76 2.83
C PHE A 267 10.34 4.28 2.98
N ALA A 268 9.75 4.78 4.06
CA ALA A 268 9.66 6.18 4.39
C ALA A 268 10.13 6.42 5.84
N GLU A 269 10.45 7.67 6.17
CA GLU A 269 10.86 8.03 7.54
C GLU A 269 9.72 7.83 8.55
N ARG A 270 8.49 8.05 8.10
CA ARG A 270 7.25 7.85 8.85
C ARG A 270 6.24 7.27 7.87
N GLY A 271 6.26 5.97 7.69
CA GLY A 271 5.32 5.35 6.79
C GLY A 271 3.88 5.52 7.25
N ILE A 272 3.10 6.35 6.55
CA ILE A 272 1.66 6.28 6.63
C ILE A 272 1.27 5.15 5.69
N ASP A 273 1.01 3.99 6.26
CA ASP A 273 0.36 2.91 5.54
C ASP A 273 -1.09 3.35 5.23
N TYR A 274 -1.33 3.72 3.98
CA TYR A 274 -2.64 4.20 3.53
C TYR A 274 -3.72 3.13 3.72
N GLU A 275 -3.44 1.88 3.36
CA GLU A 275 -4.41 0.78 3.56
C GLU A 275 -4.62 0.51 5.05
N TYR A 276 -3.54 0.54 5.83
CA TYR A 276 -3.61 0.46 7.29
C TYR A 276 -4.43 1.62 7.85
N SER A 277 -4.19 2.85 7.39
CA SER A 277 -4.91 4.05 7.86
C SER A 277 -6.41 3.96 7.58
N MET A 278 -6.80 3.43 6.41
CA MET A 278 -8.22 3.24 6.07
C MET A 278 -8.88 2.15 6.91
N THR A 279 -8.24 0.99 7.00
CA THR A 279 -8.75 -0.16 7.77
C THR A 279 -8.78 0.13 9.26
N VAL A 280 -7.70 0.74 9.77
CA VAL A 280 -7.58 1.10 11.20
C VAL A 280 -8.52 2.22 11.58
N ARG A 281 -8.80 3.20 10.70
CA ARG A 281 -9.75 4.29 10.99
C ARG A 281 -11.12 3.77 11.40
N ASP A 282 -11.67 2.83 10.67
CA ASP A 282 -13.01 2.32 10.90
C ASP A 282 -13.07 1.46 12.18
N ASP A 283 -12.04 0.63 12.40
CA ASP A 283 -11.87 -0.13 13.65
C ASP A 283 -11.66 0.78 14.87
N LEU A 284 -10.77 1.78 14.76
CA LEU A 284 -10.56 2.82 15.78
C LEU A 284 -11.88 3.54 16.09
N THR A 285 -12.60 3.95 15.04
CA THR A 285 -13.87 4.67 15.20
C THR A 285 -14.91 3.81 15.92
N ALA A 286 -15.01 2.53 15.58
CA ALA A 286 -15.93 1.60 16.23
C ALA A 286 -15.57 1.40 17.71
N LYS A 287 -14.29 1.19 18.02
CA LYS A 287 -13.79 1.02 19.39
C LYS A 287 -13.95 2.29 20.24
N LEU A 288 -13.60 3.46 19.68
CA LEU A 288 -13.79 4.74 20.36
C LEU A 288 -15.28 5.03 20.62
N LYS A 289 -16.17 4.76 19.66
CA LYS A 289 -17.62 4.87 19.85
C LYS A 289 -18.12 3.93 20.94
N ALA A 290 -17.55 2.72 21.02
CA ALA A 290 -17.91 1.78 22.09
C ALA A 290 -17.49 2.28 23.47
N LEU A 291 -16.42 3.05 23.60
CA LEU A 291 -15.96 3.66 24.85
C LEU A 291 -16.53 5.04 25.14
N ALA A 292 -17.16 5.72 24.18
CA ALA A 292 -17.67 7.10 24.34
C ALA A 292 -18.90 7.24 25.27
N ASP A 293 -19.24 6.22 26.02
CA ASP A 293 -20.35 6.20 26.97
C ASP A 293 -19.83 5.94 28.40
N PRO A 294 -20.06 6.83 29.36
CA PRO A 294 -19.53 6.68 30.72
C PRO A 294 -20.00 5.41 31.43
N THR A 295 -21.21 4.94 31.11
CA THR A 295 -21.75 3.71 31.68
C THR A 295 -20.95 2.49 31.18
N ARG A 296 -20.59 2.47 29.89
CA ARG A 296 -19.77 1.38 29.31
C ARG A 296 -18.36 1.34 29.91
N ILE A 297 -17.73 2.50 30.11
CA ILE A 297 -16.42 2.55 30.80
C ILE A 297 -16.54 2.02 32.23
N SER A 298 -17.61 2.40 32.94
CA SER A 298 -17.86 1.90 34.30
C SER A 298 -18.09 0.37 34.33
N ILE A 299 -18.85 -0.15 33.36
CA ILE A 299 -19.08 -1.60 33.20
C ILE A 299 -17.75 -2.33 32.96
N LEU A 300 -16.90 -1.84 32.04
CA LEU A 300 -15.57 -2.42 31.78
C LEU A 300 -14.73 -2.47 33.05
N ARG A 301 -14.72 -1.38 33.83
CA ARG A 301 -13.98 -1.32 35.09
C ARG A 301 -14.51 -2.34 36.11
N MET A 302 -15.84 -2.50 36.21
CA MET A 302 -16.45 -3.47 37.11
C MET A 302 -16.15 -4.91 36.70
N ILE A 303 -16.25 -5.23 35.43
CA ILE A 303 -15.85 -6.54 34.89
C ILE A 303 -14.38 -6.82 35.20
N ARG A 304 -13.49 -5.84 34.98
CA ARG A 304 -12.05 -6.00 35.18
C ARG A 304 -11.64 -6.25 36.62
N TYR A 305 -12.29 -5.58 37.59
CA TYR A 305 -11.84 -5.57 38.96
C TYR A 305 -12.67 -6.47 39.88
N PHE A 306 -13.91 -6.76 39.54
CA PHE A 306 -14.85 -7.40 40.47
C PHE A 306 -15.45 -8.70 39.94
N ASP A 307 -15.10 -9.14 38.74
CA ASP A 307 -15.71 -10.32 38.06
C ASP A 307 -17.26 -10.32 38.19
N ALA A 308 -17.85 -9.15 38.00
CA ALA A 308 -19.25 -8.89 38.30
C ALA A 308 -20.17 -9.39 37.17
N ASP A 309 -21.28 -10.00 37.55
CA ASP A 309 -22.36 -10.34 36.63
C ASP A 309 -23.28 -9.11 36.31
N ASN A 310 -24.13 -9.25 35.30
CA ASN A 310 -25.05 -8.19 34.88
C ASN A 310 -25.99 -7.71 36.00
N THR A 311 -26.29 -8.54 36.99
CA THR A 311 -27.18 -8.18 38.10
C THR A 311 -26.46 -7.30 39.11
N GLN A 312 -25.23 -7.66 39.43
CA GLN A 312 -24.37 -6.90 40.34
C GLN A 312 -24.02 -5.54 39.72
N ILE A 313 -23.65 -5.51 38.47
CA ILE A 313 -23.35 -4.27 37.72
C ILE A 313 -24.57 -3.34 37.68
N ALA A 314 -25.76 -3.90 37.40
CA ALA A 314 -26.99 -3.16 37.36
C ALA A 314 -27.32 -2.47 38.73
N GLY A 315 -27.11 -3.22 39.82
CA GLY A 315 -27.29 -2.72 41.17
C GLY A 315 -26.29 -1.62 41.55
N TRP A 316 -25.03 -1.75 41.16
CA TRP A 316 -24.00 -0.74 41.48
C TRP A 316 -24.11 0.55 40.69
N LEU A 317 -24.63 0.47 39.44
CA LEU A 317 -24.76 1.61 38.55
C LEU A 317 -26.18 2.26 38.61
N ASP A 318 -27.08 1.66 39.39
CA ASP A 318 -28.51 2.08 39.46
C ASP A 318 -29.15 2.11 38.06
N VAL A 319 -28.89 1.09 37.25
CA VAL A 319 -29.50 0.94 35.92
C VAL A 319 -30.21 -0.42 35.81
N SER A 320 -31.06 -0.55 34.79
CA SER A 320 -31.74 -1.83 34.57
C SER A 320 -30.78 -2.92 34.05
N ARG A 321 -31.03 -4.18 34.41
CA ARG A 321 -30.29 -5.33 33.93
C ARG A 321 -30.31 -5.44 32.38
N PRO A 322 -31.43 -5.20 31.66
CA PRO A 322 -31.42 -5.09 30.21
C PRO A 322 -30.46 -4.01 29.66
N THR A 323 -30.35 -2.86 30.31
CA THR A 323 -29.44 -1.78 29.96
C THR A 323 -28.00 -2.26 30.02
N VAL A 324 -27.58 -2.93 31.11
CA VAL A 324 -26.25 -3.52 31.23
C VAL A 324 -26.00 -4.53 30.11
N SER A 325 -26.98 -5.37 29.77
CA SER A 325 -26.86 -6.35 28.69
C SER A 325 -26.63 -5.71 27.32
N VAL A 326 -27.28 -4.59 27.02
CA VAL A 326 -27.08 -3.84 25.78
C VAL A 326 -25.66 -3.25 25.73
N HIS A 327 -25.22 -2.61 26.81
CA HIS A 327 -23.88 -2.04 26.89
C HIS A 327 -22.79 -3.13 26.80
N ALA A 328 -22.97 -4.27 27.50
CA ALA A 328 -22.05 -5.39 27.42
C ALA A 328 -21.97 -6.00 26.01
N LYS A 329 -23.11 -6.05 25.29
CA LYS A 329 -23.12 -6.48 23.90
C LYS A 329 -22.27 -5.57 23.01
N THR A 330 -22.43 -4.25 23.13
CA THR A 330 -21.62 -3.27 22.36
C THR A 330 -20.13 -3.40 22.69
N LEU A 331 -19.77 -3.61 23.95
CA LEU A 331 -18.39 -3.83 24.36
C LEU A 331 -17.81 -5.14 23.81
N ALA A 332 -18.63 -6.19 23.74
CA ALA A 332 -18.24 -7.47 23.18
C ALA A 332 -18.05 -7.40 21.65
N GLU A 333 -18.95 -6.70 20.95
CA GLU A 333 -18.86 -6.44 19.50
C GLU A 333 -17.58 -5.65 19.15
N ALA A 334 -17.16 -4.73 20.02
CA ALA A 334 -15.91 -4.00 19.90
C ALA A 334 -14.66 -4.76 20.43
N GLY A 335 -14.82 -5.97 20.90
CA GLY A 335 -13.74 -6.84 21.33
C GLY A 335 -13.13 -6.54 22.72
N PHE A 336 -13.72 -5.63 23.51
CA PHE A 336 -13.22 -5.29 24.84
C PHE A 336 -13.50 -6.35 25.89
N ILE A 337 -14.54 -7.14 25.67
CA ILE A 337 -14.90 -8.29 26.52
C ILE A 337 -15.32 -9.47 25.67
N SER A 338 -15.21 -10.67 26.22
CA SER A 338 -15.97 -11.84 25.79
C SER A 338 -17.10 -12.12 26.78
N THR A 339 -18.14 -12.81 26.31
CA THR A 339 -19.29 -13.18 27.12
C THR A 339 -19.55 -14.66 26.98
N GLU A 340 -19.48 -15.37 28.10
CA GLU A 340 -19.87 -16.78 28.20
C GLU A 340 -21.20 -16.91 28.95
N ARG A 341 -22.03 -17.87 28.59
CA ARG A 341 -23.27 -18.17 29.27
C ARG A 341 -23.10 -19.36 30.19
N ASP A 342 -23.25 -19.13 31.47
CA ASP A 342 -23.35 -20.17 32.45
C ASP A 342 -24.81 -20.27 32.96
N GLY A 343 -25.59 -21.13 32.32
CA GLY A 343 -27.01 -21.24 32.58
C GLY A 343 -27.79 -19.94 32.27
N ARG A 344 -28.36 -19.31 33.31
CA ARG A 344 -29.10 -18.02 33.20
C ARG A 344 -28.24 -16.79 33.44
N GLN A 345 -26.96 -16.96 33.77
CA GLN A 345 -26.03 -15.88 34.05
C GLN A 345 -25.08 -15.67 32.86
N ALA A 346 -24.76 -14.41 32.57
CA ALA A 346 -23.71 -14.05 31.62
C ALA A 346 -22.47 -13.67 32.42
N ARG A 347 -21.36 -14.36 32.18
CA ARG A 347 -20.03 -14.01 32.67
C ARG A 347 -19.27 -13.27 31.58
N HIS A 348 -18.56 -12.22 31.95
CA HIS A 348 -17.79 -11.41 31.06
C HIS A 348 -16.31 -11.50 31.42
N SER A 349 -15.45 -11.61 30.41
CA SER A 349 -13.99 -11.58 30.57
C SER A 349 -13.44 -10.35 29.86
N PHE A 350 -12.66 -9.54 30.56
CA PHE A 350 -12.04 -8.33 30.03
C PHE A 350 -10.78 -8.66 29.20
N HIS A 351 -10.62 -7.99 28.06
CA HIS A 351 -9.51 -8.13 27.13
C HIS A 351 -8.56 -6.92 27.22
N PRO A 352 -7.52 -6.94 28.05
CA PRO A 352 -6.59 -5.82 28.20
C PRO A 352 -5.81 -5.51 26.93
N ASP A 353 -5.56 -6.53 26.09
CA ASP A 353 -4.81 -6.39 24.84
C ASP A 353 -5.57 -5.53 23.83
N THR A 354 -6.89 -5.61 23.80
CA THR A 354 -7.72 -4.72 22.96
C THR A 354 -7.56 -3.25 23.34
N VAL A 355 -7.43 -2.97 24.65
CA VAL A 355 -7.20 -1.59 25.12
C VAL A 355 -5.79 -1.13 24.74
N ARG A 356 -4.77 -1.97 24.97
CA ARG A 356 -3.39 -1.65 24.56
C ARG A 356 -3.31 -1.36 23.05
N LYS A 357 -3.84 -2.28 22.27
CA LYS A 357 -3.84 -2.12 20.81
C LYS A 357 -4.59 -0.85 20.36
N LEU A 358 -5.74 -0.52 20.98
CA LEU A 358 -6.45 0.73 20.68
C LEU A 358 -5.58 1.96 20.94
N CYS A 359 -4.85 2.00 22.06
CA CYS A 359 -3.95 3.11 22.37
C CYS A 359 -2.78 3.19 21.39
N GLU A 360 -2.17 2.06 21.06
CA GLU A 360 -1.08 1.98 20.08
C GLU A 360 -1.55 2.42 18.69
N ASP A 361 -2.67 1.89 18.21
CA ASP A 361 -3.26 2.23 16.93
C ASP A 361 -3.65 3.72 16.87
N LEU A 362 -4.22 4.29 17.97
CA LEU A 362 -4.57 5.69 18.04
C LEU A 362 -3.33 6.60 18.03
N THR A 363 -2.31 6.26 18.80
CA THR A 363 -1.03 6.98 18.85
C THR A 363 -0.37 6.98 17.48
N ARG A 364 -0.34 5.83 16.83
CA ARG A 364 0.21 5.67 15.48
C ARG A 364 -0.62 6.43 14.44
N TYR A 365 -1.94 6.29 14.46
CA TYR A 365 -2.85 6.96 13.53
C TYR A 365 -2.79 8.49 13.60
N LEU A 366 -2.61 9.03 14.81
CA LEU A 366 -2.47 10.48 15.06
C LEU A 366 -1.03 10.97 15.01
N GLU A 367 -0.06 10.10 14.69
CA GLU A 367 1.38 10.42 14.61
C GLU A 367 1.89 11.13 15.87
N VAL A 368 1.41 10.70 17.04
CA VAL A 368 1.88 11.27 18.31
C VAL A 368 3.35 10.83 18.51
N PRO A 369 4.31 11.78 18.63
CA PRO A 369 5.68 11.43 18.87
C PRO A 369 5.84 10.57 20.13
N ALA A 370 6.72 9.57 20.07
CA ALA A 370 7.12 8.87 21.29
C ALA A 370 7.72 9.90 22.26
N GLU A 371 7.35 9.87 23.54
CA GLU A 371 8.00 10.69 24.53
C GLU A 371 9.48 10.30 24.56
N ASP A 372 10.38 11.29 24.36
CA ASP A 372 11.80 11.12 24.60
C ASP A 372 11.95 10.77 26.09
N THR A 373 12.14 9.49 26.38
CA THR A 373 12.54 9.05 27.71
C THR A 373 14.01 9.40 27.90
N ASP A 374 14.30 10.71 28.02
CA ASP A 374 15.54 11.16 28.63
C ASP A 374 15.38 11.04 30.16
N GLU A 375 15.85 9.93 30.71
CA GLU A 375 16.36 9.81 32.08
C GLU A 375 17.59 8.91 32.14
#